data_2e23ba84b261dc353f6856f798526342
#
_entry.id   2e23ba84b261dc353f6856f798526342
#
_cell.length_a   1.000
_cell.length_b   1.000
_cell.length_c   1.000
_cell.angle_alpha   90.00
_cell.angle_beta   90.00
_cell.angle_gamma   90.00
#
_symmetry.space_group_name_H-M   'P 1'
#
loop_
_entity.id
_entity.type
_entity.pdbx_description
1 polymer ?
#
loop_
_entity_poly.entity_id
_entity_poly.type
_entity_poly.pdbx_seq_one_letter_code
_entity_poly.pdbx_strand_id
1 'polypeptide(L)'
;HTFNVIIKIEGSINSNNDFVMDFFDIDDIFNKSIFKHLDHKFLNDIEGLSSPTTENVSIWIWNHLINELPLLSEVSVFEGELYGCTYKGD
;
A
#
# COMPACT_ATOMS: atom_id res chain seq x y z
N HIS A 1 7.05 -0.71 15.80
CA HIS A 1 5.95 -1.45 15.18
C HIS A 1 6.42 -2.11 13.89
N THR A 2 5.98 -3.34 13.67
CA THR A 2 6.20 -4.05 12.42
C THR A 2 4.86 -4.22 11.73
N PHE A 3 4.71 -3.61 10.56
CA PHE A 3 3.52 -3.74 9.75
C PHE A 3 3.81 -4.59 8.53
N ASN A 4 2.88 -5.49 8.22
CA ASN A 4 2.87 -6.23 6.97
C ASN A 4 1.81 -5.63 6.06
N VAL A 5 2.17 -5.36 4.82
CA VAL A 5 1.30 -4.68 3.86
C VAL A 5 1.05 -5.59 2.66
N ILE A 6 -0.21 -5.74 2.29
CA ILE A 6 -0.63 -6.47 1.09
C ILE A 6 -1.37 -5.49 0.20
N ILE A 7 -0.94 -5.40 -1.06
CA ILE A 7 -1.56 -4.54 -2.06
C ILE A 7 -2.22 -5.44 -3.11
N LYS A 8 -3.49 -5.16 -3.39
CA LYS A 8 -4.25 -5.89 -4.40
C LYS A 8 -4.52 -5.00 -5.60
N ILE A 9 -4.16 -5.49 -6.76
CA ILE A 9 -4.41 -4.86 -8.06
C ILE A 9 -5.46 -5.67 -8.79
N GLU A 10 -6.48 -5.03 -9.33
CA GLU A 10 -7.53 -5.68 -10.12
C GLU A 10 -7.66 -5.04 -11.48
N GLY A 11 -7.87 -5.87 -12.49
CA GLY A 11 -8.06 -5.40 -13.86
C GLY A 11 -8.12 -6.57 -14.83
N SER A 12 -8.22 -6.24 -16.12
CA SER A 12 -8.19 -7.24 -17.18
C SER A 12 -6.76 -7.74 -17.38
N ILE A 13 -6.62 -9.02 -17.66
CA ILE A 13 -5.33 -9.62 -18.01
C ILE A 13 -4.87 -9.05 -19.35
N ASN A 14 -3.62 -8.59 -19.39
CA ASN A 14 -3.01 -8.11 -20.63
C ASN A 14 -2.78 -9.31 -21.56
N SER A 15 -3.37 -9.26 -22.76
CA SER A 15 -3.29 -10.35 -23.74
C SER A 15 -1.88 -10.62 -24.27
N ASN A 16 -0.95 -9.66 -24.12
CA ASN A 16 0.42 -9.79 -24.62
C ASN A 16 1.38 -10.43 -23.62
N ASN A 17 1.10 -10.32 -22.31
CA ASN A 17 2.05 -10.78 -21.30
C ASN A 17 1.39 -11.50 -20.10
N ASP A 18 0.12 -11.82 -20.18
CA ASP A 18 -0.64 -12.55 -19.17
C ASP A 18 -0.66 -11.89 -17.76
N PHE A 19 -0.39 -10.59 -17.68
CA PHE A 19 -0.39 -9.83 -16.42
C PHE A 19 -1.52 -8.82 -16.39
N VAL A 20 -2.02 -8.53 -15.20
CA VAL A 20 -2.74 -7.27 -14.95
C VAL A 20 -1.74 -6.12 -14.94
N MET A 21 -0.62 -6.32 -14.23
CA MET A 21 0.48 -5.37 -14.14
C MET A 21 1.75 -6.12 -13.73
N ASP A 22 2.91 -5.69 -14.22
CA ASP A 22 4.18 -6.30 -13.88
C ASP A 22 4.54 -6.02 -12.42
N PHE A 23 4.95 -7.06 -11.68
CA PHE A 23 5.36 -6.95 -10.28
C PHE A 23 6.53 -5.99 -10.08
N PHE A 24 7.47 -5.92 -11.03
CA PHE A 24 8.60 -4.99 -10.93
C PHE A 24 8.12 -3.54 -10.94
N ASP A 25 7.11 -3.22 -11.73
CA ASP A 25 6.54 -1.88 -11.77
C ASP A 25 5.82 -1.54 -10.47
N ILE A 26 5.10 -2.51 -9.90
CA ILE A 26 4.42 -2.34 -8.62
C ILE A 26 5.44 -2.10 -7.51
N ASP A 27 6.50 -2.91 -7.44
CA ASP A 27 7.55 -2.76 -6.45
C ASP A 27 8.26 -1.41 -6.55
N ASP A 28 8.56 -0.97 -7.79
CA ASP A 28 9.21 0.32 -8.02
C ASP A 28 8.35 1.48 -7.51
N ILE A 29 7.06 1.46 -7.83
CA ILE A 29 6.12 2.48 -7.40
C ILE A 29 5.97 2.46 -5.87
N PHE A 30 5.83 1.27 -5.28
CA PHE A 30 5.72 1.14 -3.83
C PHE A 30 6.96 1.69 -3.12
N ASN A 31 8.15 1.34 -3.61
CA ASN A 31 9.40 1.81 -3.00
C ASN A 31 9.53 3.32 -3.07
N LYS A 32 9.17 3.93 -4.20
CA LYS A 32 9.26 5.39 -4.38
C LYS A 32 8.18 6.15 -3.61
N SER A 33 6.97 5.62 -3.58
CA SER A 33 5.83 6.33 -3.02
C SER A 33 5.62 6.08 -1.53
N ILE A 34 6.01 4.90 -1.03
CA ILE A 34 5.72 4.46 0.32
C ILE A 34 7.01 4.23 1.12
N PHE A 35 7.81 3.25 0.71
CA PHE A 35 8.95 2.78 1.50
C PHE A 35 9.97 3.90 1.76
N LYS A 36 10.26 4.69 0.75
CA LYS A 36 11.19 5.82 0.86
C LYS A 36 10.77 6.82 1.94
N HIS A 37 9.46 7.00 2.13
CA HIS A 37 8.94 7.94 3.13
C HIS A 37 8.86 7.37 4.53
N LEU A 38 8.81 6.03 4.66
CA LEU A 38 8.63 5.34 5.93
C LEU A 38 9.92 4.76 6.51
N ASP A 39 10.91 4.49 5.65
CA ASP A 39 12.14 3.80 6.02
C ASP A 39 12.93 4.61 7.06
N HIS A 40 13.31 3.96 8.16
CA HIS A 40 14.07 4.55 9.26
C HIS A 40 13.40 5.75 9.93
N LYS A 41 12.08 5.85 9.87
CA LYS A 41 11.33 6.95 10.50
C LYS A 41 10.33 6.43 11.53
N PHE A 42 10.06 7.26 12.53
CA PHE A 42 8.92 7.02 13.41
C PHE A 42 7.64 7.40 12.67
N LEU A 43 6.67 6.49 12.65
CA LEU A 43 5.41 6.73 11.92
C LEU A 43 4.67 7.96 12.44
N ASN A 44 4.72 8.21 13.76
CA ASN A 44 4.09 9.36 14.38
C ASN A 44 4.60 10.71 13.85
N ASP A 45 5.84 10.74 13.33
CA ASP A 45 6.47 11.95 12.78
C ASP A 45 6.10 12.20 11.32
N ILE A 46 5.41 11.26 10.68
CA ILE A 46 5.02 11.36 9.28
C ILE A 46 3.68 12.11 9.22
N GLU A 47 3.61 13.10 8.33
CA GLU A 47 2.38 13.85 8.11
C GLU A 47 1.24 12.91 7.71
N GLY A 48 0.14 13.00 8.44
CA GLY A 48 -1.02 12.12 8.26
C GLY A 48 -0.98 10.84 9.06
N LEU A 49 0.10 10.55 9.80
CA LEU A 49 0.26 9.33 10.61
C LEU A 49 0.53 9.62 12.09
N SER A 50 0.04 10.73 12.62
CA SER A 50 0.19 11.05 14.04
C SER A 50 -0.43 9.97 14.94
N SER A 51 -1.42 9.24 14.45
CA SER A 51 -1.99 8.06 15.11
C SER A 51 -1.85 6.86 14.17
N PRO A 52 -0.73 6.10 14.24
CA PRO A 52 -0.40 5.07 13.25
C PRO A 52 -1.06 3.72 13.57
N THR A 53 -2.38 3.68 13.51
CA THR A 53 -3.14 2.43 13.58
C THR A 53 -3.08 1.72 12.23
N THR A 54 -3.43 0.42 12.18
CA THR A 54 -3.50 -0.29 10.90
C THR A 54 -4.47 0.39 9.95
N GLU A 55 -5.58 0.92 10.48
CA GLU A 55 -6.57 1.66 9.70
C GLU A 55 -5.98 2.92 9.07
N ASN A 56 -5.35 3.76 9.87
CA ASN A 56 -4.76 5.01 9.38
C ASN A 56 -3.57 4.76 8.45
N VAL A 57 -2.76 3.76 8.71
CA VAL A 57 -1.65 3.38 7.83
C VAL A 57 -2.20 2.89 6.48
N SER A 58 -3.26 2.09 6.46
CA SER A 58 -3.85 1.60 5.21
C SER A 58 -4.40 2.74 4.36
N ILE A 59 -5.06 3.72 4.97
CA ILE A 59 -5.59 4.90 4.27
C ILE A 59 -4.45 5.75 3.73
N TRP A 60 -3.40 5.97 4.53
CA TRP A 60 -2.23 6.75 4.12
C TRP A 60 -1.55 6.10 2.90
N ILE A 61 -1.34 4.77 2.94
CA ILE A 61 -0.74 4.03 1.82
C ILE A 61 -1.62 4.14 0.58
N TRP A 62 -2.92 3.93 0.73
CA TRP A 62 -3.86 4.08 -0.38
C TRP A 62 -3.74 5.46 -1.05
N ASN A 63 -3.79 6.52 -0.26
CA ASN A 63 -3.75 7.88 -0.76
C ASN A 63 -2.45 8.22 -1.48
N HIS A 64 -1.34 7.57 -1.09
CA HIS A 64 -0.04 7.76 -1.72
C HIS A 64 0.18 6.88 -2.95
N LEU A 65 -0.63 5.84 -3.14
CA LEU A 65 -0.50 4.91 -4.26
C LEU A 65 -1.51 5.11 -5.37
N ILE A 66 -2.74 5.52 -5.06
CA ILE A 66 -3.86 5.43 -6.00
C ILE A 66 -3.61 6.21 -7.30
N ASN A 67 -2.92 7.34 -7.24
CA ASN A 67 -2.63 8.14 -8.43
C ASN A 67 -1.59 7.46 -9.34
N GLU A 68 -0.67 6.69 -8.76
CA GLU A 68 0.37 5.97 -9.49
C GLU A 68 -0.08 4.56 -9.88
N LEU A 69 -1.05 4.00 -9.16
CA LEU A 69 -1.63 2.68 -9.39
C LEU A 69 -3.15 2.78 -9.53
N PRO A 70 -3.68 3.23 -10.67
CA PRO A 70 -5.13 3.40 -10.82
C PRO A 70 -5.94 2.11 -10.68
N LEU A 71 -5.31 0.94 -10.85
CA LEU A 71 -5.96 -0.36 -10.69
C LEU A 71 -5.89 -0.89 -9.25
N LEU A 72 -5.37 -0.11 -8.32
CA LEU A 72 -5.35 -0.47 -6.91
C LEU A 72 -6.77 -0.71 -6.40
N SER A 73 -7.03 -1.90 -5.85
CA SER A 73 -8.37 -2.26 -5.36
C SER A 73 -8.43 -2.37 -3.85
N GLU A 74 -7.35 -2.79 -3.22
CA GLU A 74 -7.29 -2.94 -1.76
C GLU A 74 -5.88 -2.67 -1.24
N VAL A 75 -5.82 -2.11 -0.04
CA VAL A 75 -4.62 -2.08 0.79
C VAL A 75 -4.95 -2.73 2.12
N SER A 76 -4.25 -3.82 2.46
CA SER A 76 -4.38 -4.49 3.75
C SER A 76 -3.13 -4.25 4.58
N VAL A 77 -3.32 -3.89 5.83
CA VAL A 77 -2.22 -3.64 6.76
C VAL A 77 -2.44 -4.47 8.02
N PHE A 78 -1.42 -5.24 8.38
CA PHE A 78 -1.46 -6.09 9.58
C PHE A 78 -0.35 -5.69 10.53
N GLU A 79 -0.67 -5.68 11.81
CA GLU A 79 0.32 -5.62 12.87
C GLU A 79 0.44 -7.03 13.44
N GLY A 80 1.57 -7.70 13.16
CA GLY A 80 1.72 -9.11 13.41
C GLY A 80 0.95 -9.97 12.40
N GLU A 81 0.51 -11.16 12.81
CA GLU A 81 -0.12 -12.14 11.92
C GLU A 81 -1.65 -12.18 12.04
N LEU A 82 -2.21 -11.67 13.14
CA LEU A 82 -3.60 -11.88 13.48
C LEU A 82 -4.49 -10.64 13.33
N TYR A 83 -3.93 -9.46 13.42
CA TYR A 83 -4.71 -8.23 13.48
C TYR A 83 -4.36 -7.28 12.36
N GLY A 84 -5.36 -6.81 11.68
CA GLY A 84 -5.17 -5.90 10.59
C GLY A 84 -6.49 -5.38 10.03
N CYS A 85 -6.39 -4.61 8.96
CA CYS A 85 -7.57 -4.09 8.28
C CYS A 85 -7.31 -4.01 6.77
N THR A 86 -8.40 -3.90 6.02
CA THR A 86 -8.38 -3.72 4.57
C THR A 86 -9.12 -2.44 4.23
N TYR A 87 -8.49 -1.57 3.45
CA TYR A 87 -9.09 -0.35 2.94
C TYR A 87 -9.25 -0.42 1.43
N LYS A 88 -10.41 -0.04 0.93
CA LYS A 88 -10.79 -0.13 -0.49
C LYS A 88 -11.06 1.23 -1.14
N GLY A 89 -10.67 2.30 -0.48
CA GLY A 89 -10.83 3.64 -1.03
C GLY A 89 -12.18 4.31 -0.72
N ASP A 90 -12.93 3.74 0.20
CA ASP A 90 -14.28 4.21 0.53
C ASP A 90 -14.39 5.14 1.75
#